data_66f0e506ae281b2c912427d40dba7faf
#
_entry.id   66f0e506ae281b2c912427d40dba7faf
#
_cell.length_a   1.000
_cell.length_b   1.000
_cell.length_c   1.000
_cell.angle_alpha   90.00
_cell.angle_beta   90.00
_cell.angle_gamma   90.00
#
_symmetry.space_group_name_H-M   'P 1'
#
loop_
_entity.id
_entity.type
_entity.pdbx_description
1 polymer ?
#
loop_
_entity_poly.entity_id
_entity_poly.type
_entity_poly.pdbx_seq_one_letter_code
_entity_poly.pdbx_strand_id
1 'polypeptide(L)'
;PAELLFNAEAADMTEVREFIRTRMNLGVTAMKEEDFSPVHSDVLLKQFSADSFTDIGIDEKDTCAVAVLCGLFYYISDTQRAAVGRFTEIQTYSDKRFMELDLTARRNLELCETMRNKEKRGSLLWVLDRTKTSMGKRLLKSYIEQPLIKPAAIIDRLDAVEELTSDMIRLSQLGDALDGVYDLERLMTRVMYKTANPRDLKALAQTAL
;
A
#
# COMPACT_ATOMS: atom_id res chain seq x y z
N PRO A 1 5.66 -2.87 7.02
CA PRO A 1 4.95 -2.84 8.31
C PRO A 1 5.94 -2.76 9.46
N ALA A 2 5.49 -2.26 10.61
CA ALA A 2 6.31 -2.18 11.82
C ALA A 2 6.05 -3.37 12.74
N GLU A 3 4.86 -3.94 12.66
CA GLU A 3 4.40 -5.04 13.49
C GLU A 3 3.55 -6.02 12.69
N LEU A 4 3.55 -7.27 13.11
CA LEU A 4 2.79 -8.36 12.53
C LEU A 4 2.01 -9.09 13.63
N LEU A 5 0.71 -9.27 13.40
CA LEU A 5 -0.17 -9.98 14.32
C LEU A 5 -0.39 -11.41 13.84
N PHE A 6 -0.28 -12.37 14.74
CA PHE A 6 -0.49 -13.79 14.47
C PHE A 6 -1.47 -14.43 15.43
N ASN A 7 -2.21 -15.42 14.94
CA ASN A 7 -2.81 -16.42 15.81
C ASN A 7 -1.77 -17.51 16.18
N ALA A 8 -2.12 -18.36 17.13
CA ALA A 8 -1.24 -19.42 17.62
C ALA A 8 -0.82 -20.39 16.49
N GLU A 9 -1.75 -20.73 15.59
CA GLU A 9 -1.50 -21.65 14.48
C GLU A 9 -0.46 -21.10 13.49
N ALA A 10 -0.61 -19.85 13.07
CA ALA A 10 0.36 -19.18 12.19
C ALA A 10 1.73 -19.01 12.86
N ALA A 11 1.75 -18.79 14.19
CA ALA A 11 2.98 -18.70 14.96
C ALA A 11 3.76 -20.03 14.98
N ASP A 12 3.09 -21.18 14.82
CA ASP A 12 3.73 -22.51 14.81
C ASP A 12 4.24 -22.93 13.43
N MET A 13 3.85 -22.24 12.37
CA MET A 13 4.33 -22.51 11.01
C MET A 13 5.81 -22.14 10.86
N THR A 14 6.67 -23.14 10.65
CA THR A 14 8.13 -22.97 10.53
C THR A 14 8.50 -22.05 9.36
N GLU A 15 7.82 -22.20 8.22
CA GLU A 15 8.06 -21.40 7.01
C GLU A 15 7.76 -19.92 7.24
N VAL A 16 6.69 -19.62 7.97
CA VAL A 16 6.30 -18.26 8.33
C VAL A 16 7.32 -17.64 9.26
N ARG A 17 7.76 -18.37 10.29
CA ARG A 17 8.82 -17.92 11.21
C ARG A 17 10.13 -17.62 10.49
N GLU A 18 10.57 -18.52 9.61
CA GLU A 18 11.80 -18.33 8.85
C GLU A 18 11.71 -17.15 7.89
N PHE A 19 10.57 -16.99 7.21
CA PHE A 19 10.35 -15.85 6.34
C PHE A 19 10.46 -14.52 7.09
N ILE A 20 9.82 -14.42 8.25
CA ILE A 20 9.86 -13.19 9.07
C ILE A 20 11.28 -12.93 9.57
N ARG A 21 11.94 -13.93 10.13
CA ARG A 21 13.29 -13.79 10.68
C ARG A 21 14.30 -13.36 9.61
N THR A 22 14.16 -13.87 8.37
CA THR A 22 15.15 -13.65 7.31
C THR A 22 14.85 -12.44 6.44
N ARG A 23 13.59 -12.05 6.32
CA ARG A 23 13.14 -11.05 5.34
C ARG A 23 12.58 -9.79 5.96
N MET A 24 12.16 -9.84 7.22
CA MET A 24 11.45 -8.74 7.85
C MET A 24 12.08 -8.41 9.22
N ASN A 25 12.36 -7.14 9.45
CA ASN A 25 12.76 -6.64 10.77
C ASN A 25 11.52 -6.02 11.43
N LEU A 26 10.63 -6.88 11.96
CA LEU A 26 9.32 -6.51 12.49
C LEU A 26 9.17 -6.93 13.95
N GLY A 27 8.36 -6.18 14.70
CA GLY A 27 7.73 -6.67 15.91
C GLY A 27 6.72 -7.77 15.57
N VAL A 28 6.65 -8.80 16.40
CA VAL A 28 5.68 -9.88 16.25
C VAL A 28 4.86 -9.97 17.53
N THR A 29 3.53 -9.88 17.38
CA THR A 29 2.60 -10.00 18.50
C THR A 29 1.70 -11.22 18.27
N ALA A 30 1.76 -12.18 19.21
CA ALA A 30 0.88 -13.34 19.22
C ALA A 30 -0.45 -12.94 19.86
N MET A 31 -1.54 -13.22 19.16
CA MET A 31 -2.91 -13.00 19.61
C MET A 31 -3.63 -14.34 19.82
N LYS A 32 -4.65 -14.34 20.65
CA LYS A 32 -5.47 -15.52 20.86
C LYS A 32 -6.40 -15.73 19.67
N GLU A 33 -6.82 -16.97 19.43
CA GLU A 33 -7.81 -17.32 18.41
C GLU A 33 -9.11 -16.53 18.58
N GLU A 34 -9.53 -16.35 19.82
CA GLU A 34 -10.73 -15.60 20.19
C GLU A 34 -10.70 -14.13 19.73
N ASP A 35 -9.52 -13.53 19.66
CA ASP A 35 -9.34 -12.12 19.27
C ASP A 35 -9.65 -11.89 17.78
N PHE A 36 -9.57 -12.95 16.96
CA PHE A 36 -9.93 -12.94 15.54
C PHE A 36 -11.42 -13.25 15.29
N SER A 37 -12.19 -13.48 16.36
CA SER A 37 -13.61 -13.83 16.24
C SER A 37 -14.44 -12.67 15.69
N PRO A 38 -15.46 -12.98 14.82
CA PRO A 38 -16.45 -12.00 14.38
C PRO A 38 -17.25 -11.33 15.52
N VAL A 39 -17.21 -11.86 16.74
CA VAL A 39 -17.78 -11.23 17.93
C VAL A 39 -17.22 -9.82 18.14
N HIS A 40 -16.00 -9.54 17.68
CA HIS A 40 -15.36 -8.22 17.77
C HIS A 40 -15.68 -7.29 16.58
N SER A 41 -16.59 -7.70 15.68
CA SER A 41 -17.00 -6.89 14.52
C SER A 41 -17.64 -5.55 14.88
N ASP A 42 -18.24 -5.45 16.05
CA ASP A 42 -18.94 -4.23 16.50
C ASP A 42 -18.08 -2.97 16.45
N VAL A 43 -16.81 -3.09 16.83
CA VAL A 43 -15.87 -1.95 16.83
C VAL A 43 -15.58 -1.51 15.40
N LEU A 44 -15.38 -2.47 14.52
CA LEU A 44 -15.10 -2.25 13.10
C LEU A 44 -16.33 -1.67 12.39
N LEU A 45 -17.49 -2.28 12.52
CA LEU A 45 -18.72 -1.83 11.85
C LEU A 45 -19.15 -0.44 12.33
N LYS A 46 -19.07 -0.16 13.62
CA LYS A 46 -19.33 1.18 14.17
C LYS A 46 -18.36 2.23 13.63
N GLN A 47 -17.08 1.89 13.46
CA GLN A 47 -16.10 2.85 12.93
C GLN A 47 -16.43 3.31 11.51
N PHE A 48 -16.95 2.42 10.68
CA PHE A 48 -17.29 2.72 9.28
C PHE A 48 -18.78 3.03 9.09
N SER A 49 -19.56 3.13 10.17
CA SER A 49 -21.03 3.38 10.13
C SER A 49 -21.74 2.37 9.21
N ALA A 50 -21.34 1.11 9.27
CA ALA A 50 -21.84 0.00 8.46
C ALA A 50 -22.65 -0.97 9.33
N ASP A 51 -23.66 -1.59 8.73
CA ASP A 51 -24.49 -2.61 9.40
C ASP A 51 -23.98 -4.02 9.09
N SER A 52 -23.20 -4.19 8.02
CA SER A 52 -22.67 -5.47 7.55
C SER A 52 -21.27 -5.33 6.95
N PHE A 53 -20.55 -6.44 6.80
CA PHE A 53 -19.25 -6.46 6.11
C PHE A 53 -19.38 -6.14 4.62
N THR A 54 -20.51 -6.44 4.01
CA THR A 54 -20.78 -6.10 2.60
C THR A 54 -20.85 -4.61 2.36
N ASP A 55 -21.30 -3.81 3.33
CA ASP A 55 -21.35 -2.34 3.21
C ASP A 55 -19.96 -1.71 3.14
N ILE A 56 -18.98 -2.37 3.70
CA ILE A 56 -17.56 -1.96 3.64
C ILE A 56 -16.77 -2.69 2.53
N GLY A 57 -17.48 -3.36 1.62
CA GLY A 57 -16.89 -4.00 0.43
C GLY A 57 -16.23 -5.36 0.68
N ILE A 58 -16.57 -6.05 1.78
CA ILE A 58 -16.03 -7.35 2.15
C ILE A 58 -17.10 -8.42 2.01
N ASP A 59 -16.78 -9.50 1.30
CA ASP A 59 -17.67 -10.66 1.20
C ASP A 59 -17.65 -11.40 2.55
N GLU A 60 -18.81 -11.52 3.19
CA GLU A 60 -18.97 -12.25 4.45
C GLU A 60 -18.60 -13.73 4.35
N LYS A 61 -18.59 -14.29 3.14
CA LYS A 61 -18.12 -15.65 2.89
C LYS A 61 -16.61 -15.79 2.98
N ASP A 62 -15.88 -14.69 2.85
CA ASP A 62 -14.44 -14.66 3.07
C ASP A 62 -14.13 -14.59 4.56
N THR A 63 -14.28 -15.73 5.21
CA THR A 63 -14.08 -15.87 6.66
C THR A 63 -12.67 -15.46 7.11
N CYS A 64 -11.66 -15.60 6.24
CA CYS A 64 -10.29 -15.17 6.53
C CYS A 64 -10.19 -13.65 6.56
N ALA A 65 -10.74 -12.95 5.58
CA ALA A 65 -10.71 -11.49 5.55
C ALA A 65 -11.48 -10.90 6.74
N VAL A 66 -12.65 -11.45 7.05
CA VAL A 66 -13.44 -11.05 8.22
C VAL A 66 -12.65 -11.25 9.52
N ALA A 67 -12.05 -12.41 9.73
CA ALA A 67 -11.29 -12.71 10.93
C ALA A 67 -10.07 -11.79 11.11
N VAL A 68 -9.30 -11.58 10.04
CA VAL A 68 -8.12 -10.69 10.06
C VAL A 68 -8.51 -9.26 10.41
N LEU A 69 -9.61 -8.74 9.84
CA LEU A 69 -10.08 -7.38 10.14
C LEU A 69 -10.58 -7.26 11.58
N CYS A 70 -11.36 -8.24 12.07
CA CYS A 70 -11.80 -8.24 13.46
C CYS A 70 -10.60 -8.26 14.42
N GLY A 71 -9.62 -9.13 14.20
CA GLY A 71 -8.41 -9.19 15.01
C GLY A 71 -7.60 -7.90 14.98
N LEU A 72 -7.42 -7.31 13.80
CA LEU A 72 -6.70 -6.04 13.66
C LEU A 72 -7.39 -4.91 14.41
N PHE A 73 -8.71 -4.74 14.23
CA PHE A 73 -9.45 -3.67 14.91
C PHE A 73 -9.59 -3.90 16.41
N TYR A 74 -9.71 -5.13 16.84
CA TYR A 74 -9.66 -5.50 18.27
C TYR A 74 -8.32 -5.08 18.87
N TYR A 75 -7.20 -5.47 18.25
CA TYR A 75 -5.86 -5.11 18.72
C TYR A 75 -5.65 -3.58 18.79
N ILE A 76 -6.03 -2.85 17.73
CA ILE A 76 -5.90 -1.39 17.70
C ILE A 76 -6.78 -0.75 18.78
N SER A 77 -8.00 -1.24 19.01
CA SER A 77 -8.90 -0.71 20.03
C SER A 77 -8.40 -0.94 21.45
N ASP A 78 -7.72 -2.06 21.69
CA ASP A 78 -7.15 -2.41 22.99
C ASP A 78 -5.86 -1.62 23.26
N THR A 79 -4.97 -1.51 22.28
CA THR A 79 -3.66 -0.89 22.44
C THR A 79 -3.67 0.62 22.20
N GLN A 80 -4.49 1.11 21.27
CA GLN A 80 -4.50 2.51 20.82
C GLN A 80 -5.91 3.04 20.55
N ARG A 81 -6.75 3.10 21.57
CA ARG A 81 -8.18 3.49 21.46
C ARG A 81 -8.43 4.76 20.64
N ALA A 82 -7.56 5.75 20.73
CA ALA A 82 -7.66 6.99 19.97
C ALA A 82 -7.29 6.85 18.48
N ALA A 83 -6.68 5.75 18.07
CA ALA A 83 -6.26 5.52 16.70
C ALA A 83 -7.38 4.96 15.81
N VAL A 84 -8.35 4.24 16.39
CA VAL A 84 -9.47 3.64 15.63
C VAL A 84 -10.21 4.69 14.80
N GLY A 85 -10.51 5.86 15.39
CA GLY A 85 -11.19 6.95 14.70
C GLY A 85 -10.45 7.59 13.50
N ARG A 86 -9.22 7.17 13.23
CA ARG A 86 -8.44 7.67 12.09
C ARG A 86 -8.68 6.87 10.81
N PHE A 87 -9.24 5.67 10.91
CA PHE A 87 -9.57 4.86 9.74
C PHE A 87 -10.90 5.33 9.17
N THR A 88 -10.88 5.88 7.97
CA THR A 88 -12.05 6.47 7.31
C THR A 88 -12.56 5.61 6.16
N GLU A 89 -11.72 4.71 5.62
CA GLU A 89 -12.06 3.90 4.45
C GLU A 89 -11.32 2.56 4.50
N ILE A 90 -11.99 1.52 4.02
CA ILE A 90 -11.39 0.21 3.73
C ILE A 90 -11.35 0.05 2.22
N GLN A 91 -10.16 -0.17 1.67
CA GLN A 91 -9.98 -0.47 0.26
C GLN A 91 -9.72 -1.95 0.08
N THR A 92 -10.64 -2.62 -0.61
CA THR A 92 -10.47 -4.01 -1.01
C THR A 92 -9.75 -4.09 -2.35
N TYR A 93 -8.76 -4.95 -2.45
CA TYR A 93 -8.12 -5.27 -3.72
C TYR A 93 -8.21 -6.78 -3.98
N SER A 94 -8.34 -7.14 -5.23
CA SER A 94 -8.33 -8.54 -5.65
C SER A 94 -7.05 -8.83 -6.40
N ASP A 95 -6.36 -9.89 -6.02
CA ASP A 95 -5.15 -10.38 -6.73
C ASP A 95 -5.44 -10.70 -8.20
N LYS A 96 -6.71 -11.00 -8.53
CA LYS A 96 -7.17 -11.24 -9.93
C LYS A 96 -7.03 -10.03 -10.87
N ARG A 97 -6.71 -8.85 -10.35
CA ARG A 97 -6.47 -7.64 -11.17
C ARG A 97 -5.04 -7.57 -11.70
N PHE A 98 -4.11 -8.24 -11.05
CA PHE A 98 -2.68 -8.14 -11.31
C PHE A 98 -2.10 -9.49 -11.67
N MET A 99 -1.06 -9.48 -12.50
CA MET A 99 -0.26 -10.66 -12.79
C MET A 99 0.53 -11.03 -11.54
N GLU A 100 0.38 -12.25 -11.07
CA GLU A 100 1.21 -12.79 -10.01
C GLU A 100 2.66 -12.92 -10.50
N LEU A 101 3.54 -12.19 -9.85
CA LEU A 101 4.97 -12.31 -9.99
C LEU A 101 5.56 -12.73 -8.65
N ASP A 102 6.03 -13.95 -8.56
CA ASP A 102 6.70 -14.44 -7.37
C ASP A 102 8.04 -13.72 -7.14
N LEU A 103 8.62 -13.90 -5.97
CA LEU A 103 9.89 -13.26 -5.60
C LEU A 103 11.04 -13.67 -6.52
N THR A 104 10.99 -14.90 -7.04
CA THR A 104 12.01 -15.45 -7.95
C THR A 104 11.90 -14.78 -9.32
N ALA A 105 10.69 -14.67 -9.86
CA ALA A 105 10.44 -13.97 -11.12
C ALA A 105 10.85 -12.49 -11.03
N ARG A 106 10.43 -11.77 -9.98
CA ARG A 106 10.81 -10.36 -9.76
C ARG A 106 12.31 -10.16 -9.72
N ARG A 107 13.03 -11.06 -9.04
CA ARG A 107 14.48 -11.03 -8.92
C ARG A 107 15.18 -11.36 -10.25
N ASN A 108 14.74 -12.41 -10.94
CA ASN A 108 15.36 -12.87 -12.19
C ASN A 108 15.14 -11.87 -13.33
N LEU A 109 14.02 -11.16 -13.34
CA LEU A 109 13.71 -10.08 -14.29
C LEU A 109 14.36 -8.76 -13.90
N GLU A 110 15.04 -8.67 -12.76
CA GLU A 110 15.68 -7.45 -12.26
C GLU A 110 14.77 -6.22 -12.30
N LEU A 111 13.51 -6.40 -11.87
CA LEU A 111 12.48 -5.38 -12.01
C LEU A 111 12.81 -4.10 -11.25
N CYS A 112 13.19 -4.20 -9.99
CA CYS A 112 13.45 -3.04 -9.11
C CYS A 112 14.89 -2.95 -8.63
N GLU A 113 15.63 -4.06 -8.63
CA GLU A 113 17.03 -4.16 -8.21
C GLU A 113 17.76 -5.24 -9.01
N THR A 114 19.07 -5.08 -9.17
CA THR A 114 19.91 -6.05 -9.85
C THR A 114 20.10 -7.31 -8.99
N MET A 115 20.20 -8.46 -9.64
CA MET A 115 20.34 -9.76 -8.97
C MET A 115 21.67 -9.86 -8.21
N ARG A 116 22.74 -9.31 -8.77
CA ARG A 116 24.10 -9.44 -8.22
C ARG A 116 24.36 -8.54 -7.02
N ASN A 117 24.05 -7.25 -7.15
CA ASN A 117 24.44 -6.24 -6.15
C ASN A 117 23.26 -5.72 -5.35
N LYS A 118 22.01 -6.09 -5.70
CA LYS A 118 20.77 -5.51 -5.13
C LYS A 118 20.72 -3.99 -5.23
N GLU A 119 21.27 -3.44 -6.30
CA GLU A 119 21.28 -2.02 -6.58
C GLU A 119 20.14 -1.65 -7.52
N LYS A 120 19.58 -0.44 -7.34
CA LYS A 120 18.57 0.08 -8.26
C LYS A 120 19.14 0.30 -9.67
N ARG A 121 20.39 0.76 -9.76
CA ARG A 121 21.06 1.04 -11.04
C ARG A 121 21.24 -0.24 -11.86
N GLY A 122 20.72 -0.24 -13.07
CA GLY A 122 20.73 -1.40 -13.98
C GLY A 122 19.41 -2.18 -13.98
N SER A 123 18.47 -1.90 -13.05
CA SER A 123 17.15 -2.54 -13.05
C SER A 123 16.20 -1.91 -14.08
N LEU A 124 15.09 -2.60 -14.39
CA LEU A 124 14.02 -2.07 -15.24
C LEU A 124 13.48 -0.73 -14.69
N LEU A 125 13.22 -0.68 -13.38
CA LEU A 125 12.76 0.53 -12.71
C LEU A 125 13.75 1.70 -12.90
N TRP A 126 15.05 1.45 -12.86
CA TRP A 126 16.04 2.50 -13.06
C TRP A 126 16.02 3.07 -14.49
N VAL A 127 15.79 2.24 -15.49
CA VAL A 127 15.70 2.68 -16.91
C VAL A 127 14.44 3.52 -17.13
N LEU A 128 13.31 3.09 -16.58
CA LEU A 128 12.00 3.72 -16.80
C LEU A 128 11.76 4.94 -15.92
N ASP A 129 12.44 5.06 -14.77
CA ASP A 129 12.16 6.10 -13.79
C ASP A 129 12.62 7.48 -14.27
N ARG A 130 11.69 8.20 -14.89
CA ARG A 130 11.80 9.62 -15.27
C ARG A 130 10.83 10.49 -14.48
N THR A 131 10.29 9.95 -13.39
CA THR A 131 9.27 10.63 -12.58
C THR A 131 9.81 11.88 -11.92
N LYS A 132 8.99 12.93 -11.85
CA LYS A 132 9.32 14.21 -11.21
C LYS A 132 9.01 14.22 -9.72
N THR A 133 8.07 13.38 -9.27
CA THR A 133 7.59 13.38 -7.89
C THR A 133 7.87 12.06 -7.19
N SER A 134 7.99 12.10 -5.85
CA SER A 134 8.14 10.88 -5.04
C SER A 134 6.91 9.95 -5.11
N MET A 135 5.72 10.54 -5.23
CA MET A 135 4.46 9.81 -5.41
C MET A 135 4.44 9.08 -6.76
N GLY A 136 4.80 9.76 -7.85
CA GLY A 136 4.94 9.16 -9.17
C GLY A 136 5.94 8.01 -9.20
N LYS A 137 7.06 8.15 -8.49
CA LYS A 137 8.06 7.08 -8.37
C LYS A 137 7.50 5.84 -7.66
N ARG A 138 6.73 6.03 -6.60
CA ARG A 138 6.07 4.91 -5.92
C ARG A 138 5.03 4.23 -6.82
N LEU A 139 4.26 5.04 -7.56
CA LEU A 139 3.26 4.53 -8.50
C LEU A 139 3.92 3.74 -9.65
N LEU A 140 4.99 4.26 -10.24
CA LEU A 140 5.74 3.55 -11.29
C LEU A 140 6.29 2.21 -10.77
N LYS A 141 6.87 2.21 -9.57
CA LYS A 141 7.33 0.98 -8.94
C LYS A 141 6.20 -0.02 -8.76
N SER A 142 5.05 0.42 -8.26
CA SER A 142 3.85 -0.42 -8.12
C SER A 142 3.39 -0.99 -9.46
N TYR A 143 3.42 -0.21 -10.55
CA TYR A 143 3.06 -0.68 -11.89
C TYR A 143 3.98 -1.78 -12.41
N ILE A 144 5.26 -1.70 -12.10
CA ILE A 144 6.26 -2.71 -12.47
C ILE A 144 6.11 -3.99 -11.64
N GLU A 145 5.87 -3.85 -10.34
CA GLU A 145 5.75 -4.98 -9.41
C GLU A 145 4.40 -5.69 -9.52
N GLN A 146 3.36 -5.00 -9.99
CA GLN A 146 1.99 -5.49 -10.11
C GLN A 146 1.41 -5.15 -11.49
N PRO A 147 1.84 -5.82 -12.57
CA PRO A 147 1.33 -5.60 -13.91
C PRO A 147 -0.17 -5.95 -14.01
N LEU A 148 -0.92 -5.16 -14.77
CA LEU A 148 -2.33 -5.42 -15.00
C LEU A 148 -2.52 -6.64 -15.91
N ILE A 149 -3.62 -7.39 -15.70
CA ILE A 149 -4.02 -8.52 -16.53
C ILE A 149 -5.12 -8.10 -17.52
N LYS A 150 -6.04 -7.22 -17.12
CA LYS A 150 -7.20 -6.85 -17.93
C LYS A 150 -6.78 -5.97 -19.11
N PRO A 151 -7.02 -6.40 -20.38
CA PRO A 151 -6.62 -5.63 -21.56
C PRO A 151 -7.21 -4.21 -21.59
N ALA A 152 -8.48 -4.04 -21.23
CA ALA A 152 -9.10 -2.71 -21.19
C ALA A 152 -8.33 -1.72 -20.30
N ALA A 153 -7.98 -2.13 -19.08
CA ALA A 153 -7.23 -1.26 -18.17
C ALA A 153 -5.78 -1.01 -18.64
N ILE A 154 -5.21 -1.91 -19.44
CA ILE A 154 -3.90 -1.70 -20.08
C ILE A 154 -4.04 -0.67 -21.20
N ILE A 155 -5.05 -0.81 -22.04
CA ILE A 155 -5.34 0.12 -23.14
C ILE A 155 -5.58 1.52 -22.60
N ASP A 156 -6.40 1.70 -21.58
CA ASP A 156 -6.64 3.01 -20.94
C ASP A 156 -5.33 3.71 -20.52
N ARG A 157 -4.35 2.94 -20.02
CA ARG A 157 -3.02 3.51 -19.69
C ARG A 157 -2.20 3.84 -20.92
N LEU A 158 -2.27 3.01 -21.96
CA LEU A 158 -1.55 3.23 -23.21
C LEU A 158 -2.10 4.46 -23.94
N ASP A 159 -3.41 4.63 -23.97
CA ASP A 159 -4.08 5.78 -24.58
C ASP A 159 -3.64 7.09 -23.90
N ALA A 160 -3.56 7.10 -22.56
CA ALA A 160 -3.06 8.26 -21.83
C ALA A 160 -1.57 8.56 -22.14
N VAL A 161 -0.74 7.55 -22.33
CA VAL A 161 0.65 7.71 -22.75
C VAL A 161 0.72 8.23 -24.19
N GLU A 162 -0.08 7.70 -25.10
CA GLU A 162 -0.15 8.12 -26.50
C GLU A 162 -0.58 9.58 -26.61
N GLU A 163 -1.62 9.98 -25.88
CA GLU A 163 -2.09 11.37 -25.83
C GLU A 163 -0.96 12.33 -25.43
N LEU A 164 -0.23 12.01 -24.34
CA LEU A 164 0.85 12.86 -23.86
C LEU A 164 2.10 12.85 -24.75
N THR A 165 2.40 11.71 -25.37
CA THR A 165 3.57 11.62 -26.27
C THR A 165 3.32 12.24 -27.62
N SER A 166 2.08 12.36 -28.07
CA SER A 166 1.71 13.04 -29.31
C SER A 166 1.71 14.58 -29.19
N ASP A 167 1.65 15.12 -27.96
CA ASP A 167 1.71 16.56 -27.67
C ASP A 167 2.88 16.90 -26.74
N MET A 168 4.04 17.14 -27.33
CA MET A 168 5.27 17.44 -26.61
C MET A 168 5.18 18.75 -25.80
N ILE A 169 4.33 19.70 -26.21
CA ILE A 169 4.13 20.95 -25.46
C ILE A 169 3.39 20.64 -24.15
N ARG A 170 2.29 19.89 -24.25
CA ARG A 170 1.51 19.46 -23.08
C ARG A 170 2.34 18.61 -22.14
N LEU A 171 3.14 17.69 -22.68
CA LEU A 171 4.03 16.84 -21.87
C LEU A 171 5.06 17.68 -21.09
N SER A 172 5.65 18.70 -21.73
CA SER A 172 6.57 19.64 -21.06
C SER A 172 5.87 20.43 -19.96
N GLN A 173 4.70 21.02 -20.27
CA GLN A 173 3.91 21.78 -19.29
C GLN A 173 3.51 20.93 -18.07
N LEU A 174 3.12 19.67 -18.31
CA LEU A 174 2.83 18.73 -17.22
C LEU A 174 4.08 18.44 -16.40
N GLY A 175 5.23 18.25 -17.04
CA GLY A 175 6.51 18.06 -16.37
C GLY A 175 6.89 19.24 -15.48
N ASP A 176 6.70 20.47 -15.98
CA ASP A 176 6.96 21.70 -15.25
C ASP A 176 5.98 21.89 -14.07
N ALA A 177 4.71 21.56 -14.27
CA ALA A 177 3.70 21.62 -13.22
C ALA A 177 3.94 20.59 -12.09
N LEU A 178 4.53 19.44 -12.42
CA LEU A 178 4.91 18.42 -11.44
C LEU A 178 6.23 18.73 -10.73
N ASP A 179 7.05 19.62 -11.30
CA ASP A 179 8.29 20.06 -10.66
C ASP A 179 7.96 20.96 -9.47
N GLY A 180 8.43 20.59 -8.30
CA GLY A 180 8.11 21.29 -7.05
C GLY A 180 6.91 20.74 -6.28
N VAL A 181 6.20 19.74 -6.80
CA VAL A 181 5.17 19.01 -6.06
C VAL A 181 5.82 18.12 -5.00
N TYR A 182 5.56 18.43 -3.74
CA TYR A 182 6.08 17.67 -2.61
C TYR A 182 5.25 16.40 -2.34
N ASP A 183 5.79 15.52 -1.51
CA ASP A 183 5.14 14.27 -1.11
C ASP A 183 3.96 14.53 -0.17
N LEU A 184 2.78 14.73 -0.72
CA LEU A 184 1.56 15.04 0.02
C LEU A 184 1.21 13.99 1.06
N GLU A 185 1.35 12.70 0.74
CA GLU A 185 1.04 11.61 1.68
C GLU A 185 1.91 11.70 2.93
N ARG A 186 3.21 11.94 2.76
CA ARG A 186 4.13 12.09 3.88
C ARG A 186 3.91 13.37 4.68
N LEU A 187 3.63 14.47 3.99
CA LEU A 187 3.32 15.75 4.64
C LEU A 187 2.04 15.64 5.46
N MET A 188 0.97 15.08 4.90
CA MET A 188 -0.29 14.85 5.61
C MET A 188 -0.11 13.91 6.80
N THR A 189 0.67 12.85 6.65
CA THR A 189 0.99 11.94 7.75
C THR A 189 1.64 12.70 8.91
N ARG A 190 2.63 13.58 8.64
CA ARG A 190 3.26 14.39 9.69
C ARG A 190 2.29 15.35 10.37
N VAL A 191 1.38 15.95 9.61
CA VAL A 191 0.33 16.82 10.16
C VAL A 191 -0.58 16.04 11.09
N MET A 192 -1.05 14.86 10.67
CA MET A 192 -1.92 13.99 11.46
C MET A 192 -1.25 13.53 12.76
N TYR A 193 0.03 13.20 12.72
CA TYR A 193 0.82 12.82 13.90
C TYR A 193 1.32 14.00 14.72
N LYS A 194 0.97 15.24 14.35
CA LYS A 194 1.44 16.48 15.04
C LYS A 194 2.96 16.61 15.10
N THR A 195 3.65 16.04 14.13
CA THR A 195 5.12 16.10 13.99
C THR A 195 5.57 17.03 12.87
N ALA A 196 4.60 17.70 12.19
CA ALA A 196 4.87 18.64 11.13
C ALA A 196 5.58 19.89 11.66
N ASN A 197 6.60 20.31 10.96
CA ASN A 197 7.31 21.57 11.22
C ASN A 197 6.81 22.68 10.25
N PRO A 198 7.18 23.98 10.49
CA PRO A 198 6.75 25.08 9.62
C PRO A 198 7.16 24.93 8.15
N ARG A 199 8.27 24.24 7.85
CA ARG A 199 8.71 23.97 6.47
C ARG A 199 7.80 22.95 5.81
N ASP A 200 7.33 21.95 6.55
CA ASP A 200 6.37 20.96 6.05
C ASP A 200 5.04 21.63 5.68
N LEU A 201 4.56 22.57 6.50
CA LEU A 201 3.34 23.33 6.23
C LEU A 201 3.51 24.24 5.00
N LYS A 202 4.67 24.91 4.87
CA LYS A 202 4.99 25.68 3.68
C LYS A 202 5.02 24.82 2.41
N ALA A 203 5.64 23.65 2.47
CA ALA A 203 5.69 22.70 1.35
C ALA A 203 4.28 22.20 0.98
N LEU A 204 3.43 21.95 1.97
CA LEU A 204 2.03 21.58 1.75
C LEU A 204 1.27 22.70 1.01
N ALA A 205 1.40 23.95 1.49
CA ALA A 205 0.77 25.10 0.84
C ALA A 205 1.25 25.31 -0.60
N GLN A 206 2.57 25.16 -0.85
CA GLN A 206 3.12 25.28 -2.20
C GLN A 206 2.62 24.19 -3.17
N THR A 207 2.29 23.01 -2.66
CA THR A 207 1.78 21.90 -3.49
C THR A 207 0.28 22.04 -3.77
N ALA A 208 -0.46 22.73 -2.89
CA ALA A 208 -1.90 22.92 -3.00
C ALA A 208 -2.33 24.13 -3.84
N LEU A 209 -1.41 25.05 -4.14
CA LEU A 209 -1.60 26.23 -4.99
C LEU A 209 -1.17 25.96 -6.43
#